data_ce69b63642dc121e8d07be93dc036624
#
_entry.id   ce69b63642dc121e8d07be93dc036624
#
_cell.length_a   1.000
_cell.length_b   1.000
_cell.length_c   1.000
_cell.angle_alpha   90.00
_cell.angle_beta   90.00
_cell.angle_gamma   90.00
#
_symmetry.space_group_name_H-M   'P 1'
#
loop_
_entity.id
_entity.type
_entity.pdbx_description
1 polymer ?
#
loop_
_entity_poly.entity_id
_entity_poly.type
_entity_poly.pdbx_seq_one_letter_code
_entity_poly.pdbx_strand_id
1 'polypeptide(L)' 'MITAKEARERYDLIAALNAIEFLIIDACDNGRGYITINSITKTTHDKLIELGYDVKHDPYTHKIDIFW' A
#
# COMPACT_ATOMS: atom_id res chain seq x y z
N MET A 1 -12.40 22.09 12.43
CA MET A 1 -11.18 21.41 12.88
C MET A 1 -11.40 19.90 12.86
N ILE A 2 -10.43 19.12 12.40
CA ILE A 2 -10.56 17.66 12.38
C ILE A 2 -10.49 17.08 13.81
N THR A 3 -11.13 15.93 14.01
CA THR A 3 -11.07 15.21 15.30
C THR A 3 -9.75 14.44 15.42
N ALA A 4 -9.41 14.04 16.65
CA ALA A 4 -8.23 13.22 16.90
C ALA A 4 -8.30 11.89 16.13
N LYS A 5 -9.50 11.30 16.00
CA LYS A 5 -9.73 10.09 15.21
C LYS A 5 -9.41 10.31 13.75
N GLU A 6 -9.90 11.39 13.16
CA GLU A 6 -9.63 11.74 11.76
C GLU A 6 -8.15 12.01 11.52
N ALA A 7 -7.48 12.69 12.44
CA ALA A 7 -6.04 12.95 12.37
C ALA A 7 -5.25 11.64 12.39
N ARG A 8 -5.64 10.70 13.27
CA ARG A 8 -5.00 9.39 13.36
C ARG A 8 -5.18 8.57 12.08
N GLU A 9 -6.38 8.57 11.52
CA GLU A 9 -6.67 7.85 10.28
C GLU A 9 -5.83 8.39 9.12
N ARG A 10 -5.69 9.69 9.00
CA ARG A 10 -4.84 10.32 7.99
C ARG A 10 -3.37 9.98 8.19
N TYR A 11 -2.91 10.03 9.44
CA TYR A 11 -1.54 9.69 9.79
C TYR A 11 -1.24 8.24 9.41
N ASP A 12 -2.12 7.30 9.79
CA ASP A 12 -1.94 5.88 9.51
C ASP A 12 -1.91 5.62 8.00
N LEU A 13 -2.77 6.28 7.23
CA LEU A 13 -2.81 6.16 5.79
C LEU A 13 -1.51 6.66 5.14
N ILE A 14 -1.05 7.85 5.54
CA ILE A 14 0.18 8.43 4.98
C ILE A 14 1.40 7.59 5.36
N ALA A 15 1.48 7.12 6.60
CA ALA A 15 2.57 6.26 7.05
C ALA A 15 2.61 4.95 6.24
N ALA A 16 1.45 4.33 6.02
CA ALA A 16 1.34 3.11 5.22
C ALA A 16 1.75 3.36 3.76
N LEU A 17 1.28 4.45 3.15
CA LEU A 17 1.62 4.80 1.78
C LEU A 17 3.11 5.10 1.62
N ASN A 18 3.72 5.79 2.59
CA ASN A 18 5.16 6.08 2.55
C ASN A 18 6.00 4.80 2.63
N ALA A 19 5.62 3.85 3.47
CA ALA A 19 6.30 2.56 3.58
C ALA A 19 6.19 1.77 2.27
N ILE A 20 5.01 1.74 1.66
CA ILE A 20 4.78 1.06 0.38
C ILE A 20 5.57 1.75 -0.74
N GLU A 21 5.56 3.08 -0.78
CA GLU A 21 6.33 3.85 -1.78
C GLU A 21 7.82 3.52 -1.71
N PHE A 22 8.37 3.43 -0.51
CA PHE A 22 9.77 3.05 -0.32
C PHE A 22 10.06 1.67 -0.92
N LEU A 23 9.17 0.70 -0.67
CA LEU A 23 9.31 -0.65 -1.23
C LEU A 23 9.19 -0.64 -2.75
N ILE A 24 8.30 0.17 -3.31
CA ILE A 24 8.13 0.31 -4.76
C ILE A 24 9.38 0.89 -5.40
N ILE A 25 9.94 1.95 -4.82
CA ILE A 25 11.17 2.58 -5.32
C ILE A 25 12.33 1.58 -5.31
N ASP A 26 12.49 0.85 -4.20
CA ASP A 26 13.53 -0.18 -4.07
C ASP A 26 13.35 -1.28 -5.13
N ALA A 27 12.12 -1.74 -5.35
CA ALA A 27 11.82 -2.74 -6.36
C ALA A 27 12.13 -2.23 -7.77
N CYS A 28 11.78 -0.98 -8.09
CA CYS A 28 12.09 -0.35 -9.37
C CYS A 28 13.60 -0.28 -9.61
N ASP A 29 14.36 0.09 -8.59
CA ASP A 29 15.82 0.17 -8.67
C ASP A 29 16.45 -1.20 -8.90
N ASN A 30 15.77 -2.28 -8.50
CA ASN A 30 16.18 -3.66 -8.73
C ASN A 30 15.54 -4.30 -9.98
N GLY A 31 14.84 -3.52 -10.80
CA GLY A 31 14.22 -4.00 -12.04
C GLY A 31 12.97 -4.84 -11.84
N ARG A 32 12.28 -4.70 -10.72
CA ARG A 32 11.04 -5.43 -10.43
C ARG A 32 9.82 -4.59 -10.78
N GLY A 33 8.75 -5.25 -11.19
CA GLY A 33 7.48 -4.61 -11.51
C GLY A 33 6.41 -4.83 -10.44
N TYR A 34 6.76 -5.31 -9.26
CA TYR A 34 5.83 -5.61 -8.18
C TYR A 34 6.51 -5.64 -6.82
N ILE A 35 5.68 -5.58 -5.77
CA ILE A 35 6.11 -5.84 -4.39
C ILE A 35 5.10 -6.77 -3.73
N THR A 36 5.53 -7.45 -2.65
CA THR A 36 4.66 -8.33 -1.86
C THR A 36 4.66 -7.85 -0.41
N ILE A 37 3.48 -7.66 0.16
CA ILE A 37 3.30 -7.25 1.56
C ILE A 37 2.39 -8.23 2.29
N ASN A 38 2.41 -8.21 3.63
CA ASN A 38 1.65 -9.15 4.45
C ASN A 38 0.22 -8.73 4.72
N SER A 39 -0.03 -7.43 4.83
CA SER A 39 -1.36 -6.92 5.14
C SER A 39 -1.53 -5.50 4.62
N ILE A 40 -2.80 -5.11 4.41
CA ILE A 40 -3.15 -3.78 3.94
C ILE A 40 -4.54 -3.44 4.49
N THR A 41 -4.74 -2.17 4.84
CA THR A 41 -6.07 -1.67 5.19
C THR A 41 -6.87 -1.40 3.92
N LYS A 42 -8.20 -1.40 4.04
CA LYS A 42 -9.07 -1.08 2.91
C LYS A 42 -8.79 0.32 2.37
N THR A 43 -8.57 1.29 3.26
CA THR A 43 -8.30 2.67 2.87
C THR A 43 -7.02 2.77 2.04
N THR A 44 -5.96 2.09 2.44
CA THR A 44 -4.70 2.04 1.69
C THR A 44 -4.87 1.32 0.36
N HIS A 45 -5.61 0.20 0.37
CA HIS A 45 -5.93 -0.54 -0.84
C HIS A 45 -6.65 0.35 -1.86
N ASP A 46 -7.70 1.05 -1.43
CA ASP A 46 -8.49 1.92 -2.30
C ASP A 46 -7.63 3.06 -2.86
N LYS A 47 -6.74 3.61 -2.05
CA LYS A 47 -5.83 4.67 -2.50
C LYS A 47 -4.84 4.17 -3.55
N LEU A 48 -4.31 2.96 -3.40
CA LEU A 48 -3.41 2.37 -4.39
C LEU A 48 -4.13 2.15 -5.74
N ILE A 49 -5.36 1.65 -5.69
CA ILE A 49 -6.18 1.48 -6.91
C ILE A 49 -6.41 2.84 -7.58
N GLU A 50 -6.74 3.87 -6.80
CA GLU A 50 -6.92 5.24 -7.32
C GLU A 50 -5.67 5.75 -8.01
N LEU A 51 -4.48 5.40 -7.49
CA LEU A 51 -3.19 5.82 -8.05
C LEU A 51 -2.76 5.00 -9.27
N GLY A 52 -3.52 3.98 -9.66
CA GLY A 52 -3.26 3.18 -10.85
C GLY A 52 -2.52 1.87 -10.62
N TYR A 53 -2.34 1.45 -9.38
CA TYR A 53 -1.71 0.16 -9.06
C TYR A 53 -2.72 -0.97 -9.12
N ASP A 54 -2.24 -2.17 -9.47
CA ASP A 54 -3.01 -3.40 -9.36
C ASP A 54 -2.67 -4.07 -8.03
N VAL A 55 -3.69 -4.40 -7.25
CA VAL A 55 -3.53 -5.04 -5.94
C VAL A 55 -4.21 -6.41 -6.00
N LYS A 56 -3.44 -7.46 -5.76
CA LYS A 56 -3.94 -8.84 -5.79
C LYS A 56 -3.67 -9.53 -4.47
N HIS A 57 -4.68 -10.26 -3.99
CA HIS A 57 -4.59 -11.07 -2.77
C HIS A 57 -4.36 -12.53 -3.15
N ASP A 58 -3.32 -13.14 -2.57
CA ASP A 58 -3.07 -14.57 -2.75
C ASP A 58 -3.85 -15.34 -1.68
N PRO A 59 -4.83 -16.19 -2.07
CA PRO A 59 -5.64 -16.94 -1.11
C PRO A 59 -4.86 -18.03 -0.37
N TYR A 60 -3.73 -18.47 -0.91
CA TYR A 60 -2.94 -19.55 -0.32
C TYR A 60 -1.93 -19.04 0.70
N THR A 61 -1.21 -17.97 0.39
CA THR A 61 -0.18 -17.41 1.25
C THR A 61 -0.68 -16.28 2.14
N HIS A 62 -1.88 -15.78 1.87
CA HIS A 62 -2.47 -14.58 2.51
C HIS A 62 -1.62 -13.32 2.33
N LYS A 63 -0.76 -13.32 1.32
CA LYS A 63 0.06 -12.15 0.98
C LYS A 63 -0.63 -11.31 -0.09
N ILE A 64 -0.19 -10.07 -0.19
CA ILE A 64 -0.76 -9.09 -1.10
C ILE A 64 0.33 -8.65 -2.06
N ASP A 65 0.08 -8.82 -3.35
CA ASP A 65 0.98 -8.39 -4.42
C ASP A 65 0.49 -7.08 -5.02
N ILE A 66 1.37 -6.11 -5.12
CA ILE A 66 1.08 -4.80 -5.71
C ILE A 66 1.93 -4.66 -6.97
N PHE A 67 1.26 -4.45 -8.10
CA PHE A 67 1.87 -4.37 -9.42
C PHE A 67 1.71 -2.98 -10.01
N TRP A 68 2.63 -2.59 -10.84
CA TRP A 68 2.55 -1.38 -11.63
C TRP A 68 2.96 -1.70 -13.09
#